data_3f0744e7c8fceba6c08558f9d7b223a1
#
_entry.id   3f0744e7c8fceba6c08558f9d7b223a1
#
_cell.length_a   1.000
_cell.length_b   1.000
_cell.length_c   1.000
_cell.angle_alpha   90.00
_cell.angle_beta   90.00
_cell.angle_gamma   90.00
#
_symmetry.space_group_name_H-M   'P 1'
#
loop_
_entity.id
_entity.type
_entity.pdbx_description
1 polymer ?
#
loop_
_entity_poly.entity_id
_entity_poly.type
_entity_poly.pdbx_seq_one_letter_code
_entity_poly.pdbx_strand_id
1 'polypeptide(L)'
;IWKKKEYVSSVISKQRKYIPLLYNQIFQNILSKTIDNTTLPKFEVKTSSDLHKYTKAEFIRDEKTEQFKYKLIHTPSQTVYSSRPHKFQEGYKIFISTTDKYSVFIDNCGMTQSIVFIICSNEEQAKKYLQILQHPLYVFINNICRWGNFNNIRILQSFPIPTIEYSGNHQELYNYFNITKEEIEY
;
A
#
# COMPACT_ATOMS: atom_id res chain seq x y z
N ILE A 1 -10.30 25.13 -3.50
CA ILE A 1 -11.58 25.60 -4.09
C ILE A 1 -11.97 24.55 -5.11
N TRP A 2 -12.96 23.70 -4.79
CA TRP A 2 -13.48 22.70 -5.69
C TRP A 2 -14.28 23.40 -6.78
N LYS A 3 -13.79 23.41 -8.03
CA LYS A 3 -14.58 23.87 -9.16
C LYS A 3 -15.71 22.87 -9.38
N LYS A 4 -16.94 23.36 -9.41
CA LYS A 4 -18.15 22.60 -9.77
C LYS A 4 -17.98 22.09 -11.20
N LYS A 5 -17.51 20.84 -11.36
CA LYS A 5 -17.45 20.18 -12.68
C LYS A 5 -18.64 19.23 -12.79
N GLU A 6 -19.23 19.18 -13.98
CA GLU A 6 -20.32 18.28 -14.30
C GLU A 6 -19.90 16.82 -14.06
N TYR A 7 -20.71 16.11 -13.29
CA TYR A 7 -20.52 14.69 -13.06
C TYR A 7 -21.11 13.92 -14.22
N VAL A 8 -20.26 13.34 -15.05
CA VAL A 8 -20.72 12.33 -16.01
C VAL A 8 -20.92 11.03 -15.23
N SER A 9 -22.15 10.52 -15.18
CA SER A 9 -22.43 9.21 -14.60
C SER A 9 -21.83 8.14 -15.52
N SER A 10 -20.67 7.61 -15.15
CA SER A 10 -20.10 6.48 -15.85
C SER A 10 -20.52 5.20 -15.14
N VAL A 11 -20.85 4.18 -15.92
CA VAL A 11 -21.17 2.85 -15.41
C VAL A 11 -19.93 2.29 -14.72
N ILE A 12 -19.99 2.14 -13.40
CA ILE A 12 -18.95 1.43 -12.65
C ILE A 12 -18.95 -0.01 -13.16
N SER A 13 -17.86 -0.46 -13.75
CA SER A 13 -17.73 -1.82 -14.24
C SER A 13 -18.01 -2.81 -13.09
N LYS A 14 -18.84 -3.83 -13.35
CA LYS A 14 -19.12 -4.93 -12.39
C LYS A 14 -17.85 -5.68 -11.95
N GLN A 15 -16.76 -5.53 -12.71
CA GLN A 15 -15.45 -6.14 -12.40
C GLN A 15 -14.64 -5.34 -11.38
N ARG A 16 -14.97 -4.06 -11.16
CA ARG A 16 -14.24 -3.21 -10.21
C ARG A 16 -14.60 -3.61 -8.77
N LYS A 17 -13.56 -3.96 -7.98
CA LYS A 17 -13.70 -4.45 -6.60
C LYS A 17 -13.76 -3.32 -5.55
N TYR A 18 -13.80 -2.07 -5.99
CA TYR A 18 -13.80 -0.87 -5.12
C TYR A 18 -14.55 0.27 -5.79
N ILE A 19 -14.93 1.26 -5.00
CA ILE A 19 -15.54 2.51 -5.46
C ILE A 19 -14.56 3.64 -5.10
N PRO A 20 -14.04 4.43 -6.06
CA PRO A 20 -13.23 5.60 -5.74
C PRO A 20 -14.03 6.59 -4.91
N LEU A 21 -13.38 7.22 -3.91
CA LEU A 21 -14.01 8.30 -3.13
C LEU A 21 -14.18 9.55 -4.00
N LEU A 22 -13.17 9.84 -4.82
CA LEU A 22 -13.18 10.94 -5.76
C LEU A 22 -13.25 10.39 -7.19
N TYR A 23 -14.14 10.96 -7.99
CA TYR A 23 -14.44 10.45 -9.30
C TYR A 23 -14.64 11.56 -10.34
N ASN A 24 -13.82 11.55 -11.36
CA ASN A 24 -13.98 12.34 -12.59
C ASN A 24 -13.34 11.59 -13.77
N GLN A 25 -13.43 12.13 -14.99
CA GLN A 25 -12.88 11.46 -16.17
C GLN A 25 -11.38 11.26 -16.12
N ILE A 26 -10.62 12.23 -15.58
CA ILE A 26 -9.17 12.14 -15.44
C ILE A 26 -8.79 11.01 -14.49
N PHE A 27 -9.45 10.92 -13.33
CA PHE A 27 -9.22 9.81 -12.38
C PHE A 27 -9.56 8.46 -12.98
N GLN A 28 -10.66 8.36 -13.73
CA GLN A 28 -11.01 7.16 -14.48
C GLN A 28 -9.90 6.72 -15.43
N ASN A 29 -9.37 7.66 -16.21
CA ASN A 29 -8.29 7.38 -17.15
C ASN A 29 -7.06 6.83 -16.43
N ILE A 30 -6.64 7.49 -15.34
CA ILE A 30 -5.50 7.04 -14.52
C ILE A 30 -5.76 5.64 -13.95
N LEU A 31 -6.94 5.38 -13.37
CA LEU A 31 -7.26 4.08 -12.78
C LEU A 31 -7.31 2.98 -13.84
N SER A 32 -7.85 3.25 -15.04
CA SER A 32 -7.91 2.27 -16.13
C SER A 32 -6.52 1.87 -16.65
N LYS A 33 -5.57 2.79 -16.64
CA LYS A 33 -4.18 2.55 -17.06
C LYS A 33 -3.35 1.82 -15.99
N THR A 34 -3.81 1.83 -14.73
CA THR A 34 -3.05 1.35 -13.57
C THR A 34 -3.75 0.20 -12.85
N ILE A 35 -4.52 0.47 -11.79
CA ILE A 35 -5.07 -0.56 -10.91
C ILE A 35 -6.20 -1.38 -11.53
N ASP A 36 -6.95 -0.83 -12.48
CA ASP A 36 -7.99 -1.54 -13.22
C ASP A 36 -7.44 -2.32 -14.44
N ASN A 37 -6.20 -2.08 -14.82
CA ASN A 37 -5.55 -2.83 -15.88
C ASN A 37 -5.23 -4.26 -15.39
N THR A 38 -5.99 -5.24 -15.86
CA THR A 38 -5.87 -6.65 -15.45
C THR A 38 -4.71 -7.38 -16.10
N THR A 39 -4.09 -6.81 -17.12
CA THR A 39 -2.93 -7.42 -17.80
C THR A 39 -1.62 -7.19 -17.05
N LEU A 40 -1.57 -6.21 -16.15
CA LEU A 40 -0.38 -5.91 -15.37
C LEU A 40 -0.29 -6.83 -14.14
N PRO A 41 0.90 -7.35 -13.82
CA PRO A 41 1.12 -8.07 -12.58
C PRO A 41 0.86 -7.17 -11.38
N LYS A 42 0.39 -7.73 -10.26
CA LYS A 42 0.03 -6.98 -9.06
C LYS A 42 0.92 -7.36 -7.89
N PHE A 43 1.13 -6.41 -6.98
CA PHE A 43 1.81 -6.71 -5.72
C PHE A 43 1.01 -7.72 -4.88
N GLU A 44 1.70 -8.73 -4.37
CA GLU A 44 1.10 -9.70 -3.45
C GLU A 44 1.04 -9.12 -2.03
N VAL A 45 0.08 -8.23 -1.79
CA VAL A 45 -0.13 -7.60 -0.49
C VAL A 45 -0.86 -8.55 0.44
N LYS A 46 -0.21 -8.88 1.55
CA LYS A 46 -0.68 -9.83 2.57
C LYS A 46 -1.12 -9.14 3.85
N THR A 47 -1.99 -9.79 4.58
CA THR A 47 -2.40 -9.42 5.95
C THR A 47 -1.99 -10.50 6.93
N SER A 48 -1.87 -10.15 8.21
CA SER A 48 -1.67 -11.13 9.27
C SER A 48 -2.51 -10.80 10.50
N SER A 49 -3.15 -11.83 11.06
CA SER A 49 -3.82 -11.80 12.35
C SER A 49 -3.10 -12.66 13.41
N ASP A 50 -1.86 -13.12 13.13
CA ASP A 50 -1.10 -14.02 14.02
C ASP A 50 -0.89 -13.39 15.41
N LEU A 51 -0.45 -12.13 15.46
CA LEU A 51 -0.26 -11.36 16.69
C LEU A 51 -1.11 -10.07 16.63
N HIS A 52 -2.42 -10.24 16.77
CA HIS A 52 -3.36 -9.13 16.80
C HIS A 52 -3.30 -8.41 18.16
N LYS A 53 -2.97 -7.11 18.19
CA LYS A 53 -2.66 -6.35 19.40
C LYS A 53 -3.72 -6.48 20.51
N TYR A 54 -4.99 -6.55 20.14
CA TYR A 54 -6.08 -6.58 21.12
C TYR A 54 -6.56 -7.99 21.48
N THR A 55 -6.66 -8.90 20.52
CA THR A 55 -7.14 -10.27 20.75
C THR A 55 -6.03 -11.25 21.18
N LYS A 56 -4.78 -10.81 21.11
CA LYS A 56 -3.57 -11.53 21.53
C LYS A 56 -2.72 -10.69 22.47
N ALA A 57 -3.39 -9.85 23.28
CA ALA A 57 -2.73 -8.89 24.18
C ALA A 57 -1.85 -9.58 25.24
N GLU A 58 -2.16 -10.81 25.60
CA GLU A 58 -1.34 -11.62 26.53
C GLU A 58 0.09 -11.85 26.01
N PHE A 59 0.31 -11.84 24.69
CA PHE A 59 1.61 -12.03 24.05
C PHE A 59 2.32 -10.71 23.71
N ILE A 60 1.72 -9.54 23.93
CA ILE A 60 2.22 -8.26 23.40
C ILE A 60 2.40 -7.26 24.53
N ARG A 61 3.50 -6.47 24.47
CA ARG A 61 3.81 -5.32 25.34
C ARG A 61 4.33 -4.16 24.50
N ASP A 62 4.14 -2.94 25.01
CA ASP A 62 4.68 -1.74 24.35
C ASP A 62 6.20 -1.62 24.56
N GLU A 63 6.74 -2.19 25.64
CA GLU A 63 8.15 -2.15 25.97
C GLU A 63 8.85 -3.49 25.73
N LYS A 64 10.13 -3.41 25.31
CA LYS A 64 10.99 -4.57 25.15
C LYS A 64 11.49 -5.07 26.51
N THR A 65 11.34 -6.37 26.75
CA THR A 65 11.90 -7.06 27.94
C THR A 65 12.57 -8.37 27.51
N GLU A 66 13.17 -9.11 28.43
CA GLU A 66 13.72 -10.45 28.13
C GLU A 66 12.65 -11.42 27.62
N GLN A 67 11.46 -11.36 28.20
CA GLN A 67 10.32 -12.19 27.82
C GLN A 67 9.66 -11.69 26.51
N PHE A 68 9.51 -10.37 26.33
CA PHE A 68 8.88 -9.74 25.18
C PHE A 68 9.96 -9.11 24.30
N LYS A 69 10.66 -9.93 23.53
CA LYS A 69 11.86 -9.53 22.78
C LYS A 69 11.65 -9.40 21.27
N TYR A 70 10.58 -9.98 20.72
CA TYR A 70 10.35 -9.98 19.29
C TYR A 70 9.66 -8.71 18.84
N LYS A 71 10.37 -7.88 18.06
CA LYS A 71 9.85 -6.61 17.51
C LYS A 71 8.68 -6.86 16.56
N LEU A 72 7.63 -6.07 16.72
CA LEU A 72 6.46 -6.01 15.83
C LEU A 72 6.16 -4.56 15.47
N ILE A 73 5.89 -4.30 14.20
CA ILE A 73 5.31 -3.02 13.78
C ILE A 73 3.80 -3.03 14.02
N HIS A 74 3.30 -2.07 14.78
CA HIS A 74 1.86 -1.87 14.96
C HIS A 74 1.31 -0.80 14.01
N THR A 75 1.97 0.35 13.96
CA THR A 75 1.75 1.43 12.98
C THR A 75 3.11 1.94 12.52
N PRO A 76 3.20 2.79 11.50
CA PRO A 76 4.49 3.38 11.10
C PRO A 76 5.25 4.09 12.22
N SER A 77 4.53 4.62 13.21
CA SER A 77 5.12 5.34 14.37
C SER A 77 5.11 4.53 15.66
N GLN A 78 4.53 3.32 15.68
CA GLN A 78 4.42 2.52 16.89
C GLN A 78 4.96 1.11 16.70
N THR A 79 5.99 0.79 17.49
CA THR A 79 6.55 -0.55 17.64
C THR A 79 6.04 -1.16 18.95
N VAL A 80 5.77 -2.47 18.94
CA VAL A 80 5.45 -3.27 20.13
C VAL A 80 6.30 -4.53 20.14
N TYR A 81 6.30 -5.28 21.21
CA TYR A 81 7.13 -6.48 21.37
C TYR A 81 6.28 -7.67 21.79
N SER A 82 6.61 -8.85 21.25
CA SER A 82 5.90 -10.09 21.62
C SER A 82 6.81 -11.08 22.35
N SER A 83 6.19 -11.94 23.14
CA SER A 83 6.86 -13.03 23.86
C SER A 83 7.21 -14.22 22.96
N ARG A 84 6.62 -14.30 21.76
CA ARG A 84 6.95 -15.31 20.75
C ARG A 84 7.15 -14.65 19.37
N PRO A 85 7.90 -15.30 18.45
CA PRO A 85 8.06 -14.77 17.11
C PRO A 85 6.72 -14.77 16.36
N HIS A 86 6.52 -13.77 15.51
CA HIS A 86 5.47 -13.76 14.52
C HIS A 86 5.80 -14.76 13.41
N LYS A 87 4.79 -15.39 12.78
CA LYS A 87 5.01 -16.35 11.68
C LYS A 87 5.80 -15.79 10.48
N PHE A 88 5.82 -14.46 10.32
CA PHE A 88 6.65 -13.73 9.36
C PHE A 88 7.65 -12.83 10.09
N GLN A 89 8.31 -13.34 11.15
CA GLN A 89 9.24 -12.54 11.94
C GLN A 89 10.44 -12.08 11.14
N GLU A 90 10.97 -12.93 10.28
CA GLU A 90 12.20 -12.68 9.54
C GLU A 90 11.95 -12.44 8.05
N GLY A 91 12.99 -12.02 7.33
CA GLY A 91 12.99 -11.77 5.90
C GLY A 91 12.58 -10.35 5.53
N TYR A 92 13.02 -9.91 4.37
CA TYR A 92 12.75 -8.56 3.86
C TYR A 92 11.28 -8.40 3.54
N LYS A 93 10.69 -7.35 4.10
CA LYS A 93 9.29 -7.00 3.88
C LYS A 93 9.12 -5.51 3.65
N ILE A 94 8.21 -5.17 2.76
CA ILE A 94 7.66 -3.84 2.67
C ILE A 94 6.39 -3.81 3.50
N PHE A 95 6.32 -2.88 4.40
CA PHE A 95 5.15 -2.58 5.21
C PHE A 95 4.38 -1.40 4.63
N ILE A 96 3.05 -1.52 4.61
CA ILE A 96 2.15 -0.45 4.19
C ILE A 96 1.13 -0.25 5.31
N SER A 97 0.97 0.99 5.76
CA SER A 97 -0.04 1.32 6.76
C SER A 97 -1.45 1.10 6.23
N THR A 98 -2.32 0.50 7.06
CA THR A 98 -3.77 0.42 6.76
C THR A 98 -4.55 1.58 7.37
N THR A 99 -3.95 2.35 8.24
CA THR A 99 -4.59 3.47 8.96
C THR A 99 -3.83 4.77 8.69
N ASP A 100 -4.52 5.91 8.85
CA ASP A 100 -3.95 7.23 8.72
C ASP A 100 -3.34 7.49 7.32
N LYS A 101 -2.23 8.20 7.22
CA LYS A 101 -1.59 8.53 5.95
C LYS A 101 -0.99 7.27 5.29
N TYR A 102 -1.04 7.24 3.97
CA TYR A 102 -0.31 6.22 3.21
C TYR A 102 1.18 6.31 3.54
N SER A 103 1.72 5.24 4.10
CA SER A 103 3.12 5.14 4.49
C SER A 103 3.66 3.78 4.10
N VAL A 104 4.82 3.76 3.45
CA VAL A 104 5.49 2.56 2.94
C VAL A 104 6.94 2.58 3.42
N PHE A 105 7.39 1.48 4.01
CA PHE A 105 8.76 1.35 4.53
C PHE A 105 9.21 -0.11 4.57
N ILE A 106 10.52 -0.32 4.70
CA ILE A 106 11.14 -1.64 4.81
C ILE A 106 11.43 -1.95 6.27
N ASP A 107 11.15 -3.18 6.71
CA ASP A 107 11.66 -3.75 7.95
C ASP A 107 11.72 -5.28 7.78
N ASN A 108 12.46 -5.95 8.69
CA ASN A 108 12.61 -7.40 8.73
C ASN A 108 11.95 -8.05 9.96
N CYS A 109 11.12 -7.33 10.69
CA CYS A 109 10.43 -7.83 11.87
C CYS A 109 9.01 -8.34 11.57
N GLY A 110 8.29 -8.77 12.60
CA GLY A 110 6.87 -9.10 12.53
C GLY A 110 5.95 -7.87 12.52
N MET A 111 4.65 -8.09 12.51
CA MET A 111 3.65 -7.02 12.50
C MET A 111 2.39 -7.42 13.29
N THR A 112 1.54 -6.42 13.55
CA THR A 112 0.18 -6.62 14.02
C THR A 112 -0.83 -6.37 12.90
N GLN A 113 -2.13 -6.39 13.21
CA GLN A 113 -3.22 -6.24 12.25
C GLN A 113 -3.30 -4.87 11.54
N SER A 114 -2.63 -3.83 12.04
CA SER A 114 -2.72 -2.48 11.48
C SER A 114 -1.75 -2.22 10.31
N ILE A 115 -1.00 -3.24 9.93
CA ILE A 115 -0.01 -3.20 8.84
C ILE A 115 -0.30 -4.33 7.86
N VAL A 116 -0.25 -4.02 6.58
CA VAL A 116 -0.15 -5.02 5.51
C VAL A 116 1.28 -5.06 4.98
N PHE A 117 1.64 -6.14 4.31
CA PHE A 117 3.03 -6.33 3.91
C PHE A 117 3.17 -7.08 2.58
N ILE A 118 4.32 -6.88 1.94
CA ILE A 118 4.78 -7.62 0.77
C ILE A 118 6.08 -8.32 1.16
N ILE A 119 6.18 -9.61 0.91
CA ILE A 119 7.42 -10.37 1.11
C ILE A 119 8.32 -10.14 -0.09
N CYS A 120 9.59 -9.82 0.17
CA CYS A 120 10.61 -9.65 -0.84
C CYS A 120 11.66 -10.76 -0.75
N SER A 121 12.18 -11.19 -1.89
CA SER A 121 13.20 -12.25 -1.96
C SER A 121 14.54 -11.83 -1.37
N ASN A 122 14.86 -10.53 -1.45
CA ASN A 122 16.10 -9.94 -0.95
C ASN A 122 15.92 -8.43 -0.73
N GLU A 123 16.98 -7.80 -0.22
CA GLU A 123 16.99 -6.37 0.09
C GLU A 123 16.87 -5.49 -1.16
N GLU A 124 17.47 -5.90 -2.26
CA GLU A 124 17.43 -5.15 -3.53
C GLU A 124 16.01 -5.06 -4.07
N GLN A 125 15.28 -6.19 -4.09
CA GLN A 125 13.87 -6.20 -4.47
C GLN A 125 13.03 -5.33 -3.54
N ALA A 126 13.31 -5.37 -2.23
CA ALA A 126 12.60 -4.53 -1.27
C ALA A 126 12.83 -3.04 -1.54
N LYS A 127 14.07 -2.62 -1.82
CA LYS A 127 14.40 -1.24 -2.19
C LYS A 127 13.72 -0.81 -3.49
N LYS A 128 13.75 -1.65 -4.52
CA LYS A 128 13.07 -1.39 -5.80
C LYS A 128 11.56 -1.21 -5.61
N TYR A 129 10.91 -2.11 -4.88
CA TYR A 129 9.48 -2.04 -4.62
C TYR A 129 9.10 -0.84 -3.73
N LEU A 130 9.97 -0.48 -2.77
CA LEU A 130 9.77 0.70 -1.94
C LEU A 130 9.72 1.97 -2.79
N GLN A 131 10.69 2.16 -3.69
CA GLN A 131 10.74 3.32 -4.58
C GLN A 131 9.49 3.42 -5.47
N ILE A 132 9.03 2.29 -6.03
CA ILE A 132 7.82 2.22 -6.84
C ILE A 132 6.59 2.61 -6.01
N LEU A 133 6.42 2.01 -4.83
CA LEU A 133 5.25 2.25 -3.99
C LEU A 133 5.22 3.66 -3.36
N GLN A 134 6.38 4.32 -3.21
CA GLN A 134 6.49 5.72 -2.78
C GLN A 134 6.29 6.72 -3.91
N HIS A 135 6.20 6.27 -5.17
CA HIS A 135 5.99 7.16 -6.31
C HIS A 135 4.68 7.95 -6.18
N PRO A 136 4.65 9.24 -6.54
CA PRO A 136 3.46 10.10 -6.43
C PRO A 136 2.19 9.50 -7.05
N LEU A 137 2.32 8.75 -8.15
CA LEU A 137 1.19 8.07 -8.79
C LEU A 137 0.49 7.08 -7.86
N TYR A 138 1.25 6.24 -7.12
CA TYR A 138 0.68 5.27 -6.18
C TYR A 138 0.06 5.95 -4.96
N VAL A 139 0.72 7.00 -4.44
CA VAL A 139 0.19 7.85 -3.38
C VAL A 139 -1.13 8.49 -3.82
N PHE A 140 -1.17 9.03 -5.02
CA PHE A 140 -2.36 9.65 -5.60
C PHE A 140 -3.51 8.63 -5.75
N ILE A 141 -3.25 7.46 -6.36
CA ILE A 141 -4.25 6.40 -6.52
C ILE A 141 -4.83 5.97 -5.17
N ASN A 142 -3.97 5.76 -4.17
CA ASN A 142 -4.46 5.44 -2.82
C ASN A 142 -5.38 6.55 -2.30
N ASN A 143 -4.99 7.81 -2.43
CA ASN A 143 -5.72 8.95 -1.88
C ASN A 143 -7.12 9.14 -2.52
N ILE A 144 -7.24 8.94 -3.84
CA ILE A 144 -8.56 9.04 -4.50
C ILE A 144 -9.47 7.83 -4.27
N CYS A 145 -8.90 6.71 -3.83
CA CYS A 145 -9.63 5.46 -3.61
C CYS A 145 -9.86 5.13 -2.13
N ARG A 146 -9.23 5.86 -1.20
CA ARG A 146 -9.41 5.61 0.24
C ARG A 146 -10.71 6.20 0.76
N TRP A 147 -11.30 5.55 1.75
CA TRP A 147 -12.49 6.01 2.45
C TRP A 147 -12.15 6.28 3.92
N GLY A 148 -12.35 7.52 4.35
CA GLY A 148 -12.00 7.95 5.71
C GLY A 148 -10.50 7.81 5.98
N ASN A 149 -10.15 7.31 7.17
CA ASN A 149 -8.76 7.18 7.63
C ASN A 149 -8.13 5.81 7.33
N PHE A 150 -8.76 5.00 6.46
CA PHE A 150 -8.26 3.66 6.14
C PHE A 150 -7.75 3.55 4.71
N ASN A 151 -6.56 2.98 4.54
CA ASN A 151 -6.05 2.56 3.25
C ASN A 151 -6.66 1.19 2.93
N ASN A 152 -7.40 1.11 1.84
CA ASN A 152 -8.16 -0.09 1.49
C ASN A 152 -7.23 -1.18 0.98
N ILE A 153 -7.22 -2.33 1.65
CA ILE A 153 -6.39 -3.49 1.28
C ILE A 153 -6.62 -3.93 -0.17
N ARG A 154 -7.87 -3.90 -0.66
CA ARG A 154 -8.17 -4.29 -2.04
C ARG A 154 -7.56 -3.33 -3.07
N ILE A 155 -7.45 -2.03 -2.72
CA ILE A 155 -6.74 -1.05 -3.54
C ILE A 155 -5.25 -1.38 -3.57
N LEU A 156 -4.65 -1.60 -2.40
CA LEU A 156 -3.23 -1.95 -2.28
C LEU A 156 -2.90 -3.25 -3.04
N GLN A 157 -3.79 -4.26 -2.98
CA GLN A 157 -3.69 -5.51 -3.74
C GLN A 157 -3.88 -5.33 -5.26
N SER A 158 -4.43 -4.21 -5.69
CA SER A 158 -4.62 -3.88 -7.10
C SER A 158 -3.45 -3.06 -7.67
N PHE A 159 -2.50 -2.66 -6.85
CA PHE A 159 -1.33 -1.90 -7.31
C PHE A 159 -0.50 -2.72 -8.30
N PRO A 160 -0.25 -2.18 -9.51
CA PRO A 160 0.54 -2.90 -10.51
C PRO A 160 2.03 -2.90 -10.19
N ILE A 161 2.72 -3.96 -10.59
CA ILE A 161 4.18 -4.03 -10.59
C ILE A 161 4.63 -3.63 -12.00
N PRO A 162 5.34 -2.50 -12.19
CA PRO A 162 5.90 -2.16 -13.48
C PRO A 162 7.02 -3.15 -13.86
N THR A 163 7.05 -3.57 -15.12
CA THR A 163 8.03 -4.53 -15.64
C THR A 163 9.31 -3.88 -16.16
N ILE A 164 9.45 -2.55 -15.97
CA ILE A 164 10.64 -1.79 -16.33
C ILE A 164 11.66 -1.76 -15.19
N GLU A 165 12.90 -1.49 -15.52
CA GLU A 165 13.89 -1.07 -14.54
C GLU A 165 13.64 0.40 -14.18
N TYR A 166 13.23 0.61 -12.94
CA TYR A 166 12.91 1.94 -12.44
C TYR A 166 14.15 2.56 -11.76
N SER A 167 14.65 3.66 -12.33
CA SER A 167 15.85 4.35 -11.83
C SER A 167 15.60 5.30 -10.65
N GLY A 168 14.33 5.57 -10.33
CA GLY A 168 13.90 6.62 -9.40
C GLY A 168 13.43 7.91 -10.08
N ASN A 169 13.57 8.01 -11.41
CA ASN A 169 13.00 9.12 -12.15
C ASN A 169 11.48 8.96 -12.33
N HIS A 170 10.71 9.86 -11.72
CA HIS A 170 9.24 9.77 -11.75
C HIS A 170 8.66 9.72 -13.16
N GLN A 171 9.28 10.35 -14.14
CA GLN A 171 8.79 10.35 -15.51
C GLN A 171 8.75 8.95 -16.13
N GLU A 172 9.63 8.05 -15.70
CA GLU A 172 9.67 6.67 -16.21
C GLU A 172 8.37 5.91 -15.92
N LEU A 173 7.82 6.02 -14.71
CA LEU A 173 6.56 5.38 -14.35
C LEU A 173 5.35 6.07 -14.99
N TYR A 174 5.36 7.38 -15.12
CA TYR A 174 4.33 8.08 -15.89
C TYR A 174 4.30 7.63 -17.35
N ASN A 175 5.46 7.53 -18.00
CA ASN A 175 5.59 7.03 -19.37
C ASN A 175 5.13 5.56 -19.48
N TYR A 176 5.57 4.71 -18.55
CA TYR A 176 5.21 3.29 -18.53
C TYR A 176 3.70 3.07 -18.47
N PHE A 177 2.99 3.85 -17.67
CA PHE A 177 1.54 3.79 -17.56
C PHE A 177 0.80 4.70 -18.56
N ASN A 178 1.51 5.34 -19.49
CA ASN A 178 0.92 6.31 -20.43
C ASN A 178 0.12 7.43 -19.74
N ILE A 179 0.62 7.93 -18.60
CA ILE A 179 0.02 9.06 -17.89
C ILE A 179 0.39 10.34 -18.63
N THR A 180 -0.62 11.12 -19.04
CA THR A 180 -0.42 12.35 -19.80
C THR A 180 0.00 13.51 -18.90
N LYS A 181 0.53 14.59 -19.52
CA LYS A 181 0.86 15.82 -18.77
C LYS A 181 -0.37 16.39 -18.05
N GLU A 182 -1.53 16.42 -18.71
CA GLU A 182 -2.79 16.88 -18.11
C GLU A 182 -3.16 16.06 -16.87
N GLU A 183 -2.95 14.74 -16.91
CA GLU A 183 -3.20 13.83 -15.78
C GLU A 183 -2.21 14.01 -14.63
N ILE A 184 -0.98 14.44 -14.92
CA ILE A 184 0.05 14.73 -13.90
C ILE A 184 -0.21 16.07 -13.21
N GLU A 185 -0.63 17.10 -13.98
CA GLU A 185 -0.82 18.46 -13.50
C GLU A 185 -2.16 18.65 -12.74
N TYR A 186 -3.06 17.68 -12.81
CA TYR A 186 -4.38 17.74 -12.20
C TYR A 186 -4.33 17.43 -10.71
#